data_e36d60ea2e14057172a00b6b5182cd4f
#
_entry.id   e36d60ea2e14057172a00b6b5182cd4f
#
_cell.length_a   1.000
_cell.length_b   1.000
_cell.length_c   1.000
_cell.angle_alpha   90.00
_cell.angle_beta   90.00
_cell.angle_gamma   90.00
#
_symmetry.space_group_name_H-M   'P 1'
#
loop_
_entity.id
_entity.type
_entity.pdbx_description
1 polymer ?
#
loop_
_entity_poly.entity_id
_entity_poly.type
_entity_poly.pdbx_seq_one_letter_code
_entity_poly.pdbx_strand_id
1 'polypeptide(L)'
;MPDTKYIAIVDDHAMFRKGLAVLINLFPNYEVMFDASNGKELIAQLDPKKLPDIVLLDINMPEMDGYAAAEWLRNNYPEIKILALSTMDAETAIIKMIRNGAKGYVLKDAEPAELKLAFDEVLSRGYFYNELVTRKVMNAVRDLTEPKNSTMLFAKLTEREIEFLKYSCTELAYKEIADKMFVSVRTVEGYRDALCEKLDLKTRVGLAMYAIKNNLVKL
;
A
#
# COMPACT_ATOMS: atom_id res chain seq x y z
N MET A 1 28.01 25.70 -13.04
CA MET A 1 27.47 25.73 -11.68
C MET A 1 26.78 24.37 -11.48
N PRO A 2 26.86 23.73 -10.32
CA PRO A 2 26.10 22.53 -10.11
C PRO A 2 24.62 22.85 -10.31
N ASP A 3 23.91 21.97 -11.04
CA ASP A 3 22.51 22.12 -11.39
C ASP A 3 21.66 21.89 -10.13
N THR A 4 21.07 22.96 -9.56
CA THR A 4 20.25 22.86 -8.34
C THR A 4 18.99 22.10 -8.64
N LYS A 5 18.67 21.10 -7.82
CA LYS A 5 17.48 20.27 -7.89
C LYS A 5 16.40 20.76 -6.94
N TYR A 6 15.21 20.89 -7.44
CA TYR A 6 14.07 21.45 -6.72
C TYR A 6 13.16 20.36 -6.16
N ILE A 7 12.88 20.48 -4.86
CA ILE A 7 12.03 19.52 -4.12
C ILE A 7 10.74 20.20 -3.70
N ALA A 8 9.60 19.57 -3.95
CA ALA A 8 8.34 19.88 -3.28
C ALA A 8 8.09 18.90 -2.16
N ILE A 9 7.66 19.40 -0.99
CA ILE A 9 7.34 18.56 0.18
C ILE A 9 5.83 18.57 0.39
N VAL A 10 5.22 17.39 0.49
CA VAL A 10 3.76 17.25 0.71
C VAL A 10 3.52 16.33 1.89
N ASP A 11 3.06 16.92 3.00
CA ASP A 11 2.87 16.22 4.28
C ASP A 11 1.89 17.04 5.15
N ASP A 12 0.94 16.43 5.82
CA ASP A 12 -0.04 17.16 6.66
C ASP A 12 0.54 17.60 8.01
N HIS A 13 1.66 17.02 8.44
CA HIS A 13 2.34 17.36 9.69
C HIS A 13 3.23 18.61 9.54
N ALA A 14 2.70 19.78 9.84
CA ALA A 14 3.39 21.07 9.63
C ALA A 14 4.81 21.15 10.26
N MET A 15 4.98 20.60 11.45
CA MET A 15 6.27 20.60 12.18
C MET A 15 7.30 19.73 11.47
N PHE A 16 6.90 18.53 11.03
CA PHE A 16 7.74 17.61 10.28
C PHE A 16 8.13 18.20 8.92
N ARG A 17 7.18 18.74 8.19
CA ARG A 17 7.38 19.38 6.90
C ARG A 17 8.39 20.53 6.96
N LYS A 18 8.28 21.41 7.98
CA LYS A 18 9.23 22.51 8.20
C LYS A 18 10.64 22.01 8.57
N GLY A 19 10.73 21.02 9.44
CA GLY A 19 12.02 20.41 9.83
C GLY A 19 12.69 19.77 8.62
N LEU A 20 11.93 19.07 7.81
CA LEU A 20 12.41 18.42 6.59
C LEU A 20 12.89 19.44 5.53
N ALA A 21 12.21 20.58 5.39
CA ALA A 21 12.63 21.66 4.51
C ALA A 21 13.99 22.24 4.93
N VAL A 22 14.20 22.44 6.23
CA VAL A 22 15.50 22.88 6.74
C VAL A 22 16.59 21.85 6.43
N LEU A 23 16.32 20.57 6.69
CA LEU A 23 17.25 19.48 6.42
C LEU A 23 17.63 19.39 4.93
N ILE A 24 16.64 19.42 4.03
CA ILE A 24 16.88 19.32 2.60
C ILE A 24 17.71 20.49 2.08
N ASN A 25 17.46 21.71 2.56
CA ASN A 25 18.24 22.89 2.17
C ASN A 25 19.69 22.87 2.68
N LEU A 26 20.04 21.96 3.61
CA LEU A 26 21.43 21.70 4.00
C LEU A 26 22.13 20.73 3.04
N PHE A 27 21.42 20.01 2.21
CA PHE A 27 22.02 19.10 1.23
C PHE A 27 22.61 19.90 0.05
N PRO A 28 23.84 19.65 -0.36
CA PRO A 28 24.42 20.29 -1.53
C PRO A 28 23.57 20.06 -2.79
N ASN A 29 23.28 21.12 -3.52
CA ASN A 29 22.54 21.13 -4.79
C ASN A 29 21.07 20.76 -4.69
N TYR A 30 20.46 20.82 -3.50
CA TYR A 30 19.03 20.64 -3.30
C TYR A 30 18.41 21.89 -2.69
N GLU A 31 17.22 22.24 -3.14
CA GLU A 31 16.44 23.38 -2.63
C GLU A 31 14.97 23.02 -2.56
N VAL A 32 14.30 23.34 -1.46
CA VAL A 32 12.86 23.18 -1.33
C VAL A 32 12.17 24.33 -2.06
N MET A 33 11.44 23.99 -3.13
CA MET A 33 10.73 24.95 -3.96
C MET A 33 9.47 25.47 -3.25
N PHE A 34 8.68 24.55 -2.69
CA PHE A 34 7.47 24.84 -1.92
C PHE A 34 7.09 23.64 -1.03
N ASP A 35 6.17 23.88 -0.10
CA ASP A 35 5.57 22.82 0.70
C ASP A 35 4.02 22.92 0.64
N ALA A 36 3.36 21.76 0.80
CA ALA A 36 1.91 21.62 0.79
C ALA A 36 1.44 20.67 1.88
N SER A 37 0.21 20.84 2.36
CA SER A 37 -0.35 19.99 3.42
C SER A 37 -1.17 18.80 2.92
N ASN A 38 -1.46 18.75 1.62
CA ASN A 38 -2.24 17.69 0.99
C ASN A 38 -2.08 17.73 -0.55
N GLY A 39 -2.63 16.72 -1.23
CA GLY A 39 -2.55 16.62 -2.69
C GLY A 39 -3.23 17.75 -3.45
N LYS A 40 -4.30 18.37 -2.91
CA LYS A 40 -4.97 19.50 -3.59
C LYS A 40 -4.10 20.75 -3.55
N GLU A 41 -3.48 21.05 -2.41
CA GLU A 41 -2.56 22.17 -2.30
C GLU A 41 -1.31 21.97 -3.18
N LEU A 42 -0.78 20.74 -3.25
CA LEU A 42 0.29 20.40 -4.20
C LEU A 42 -0.11 20.80 -5.62
N ILE A 43 -1.27 20.33 -6.10
CA ILE A 43 -1.75 20.62 -7.45
C ILE A 43 -1.90 22.13 -7.70
N ALA A 44 -2.44 22.86 -6.72
CA ALA A 44 -2.66 24.29 -6.82
C ALA A 44 -1.35 25.12 -6.89
N GLN A 45 -0.24 24.59 -6.34
CA GLN A 45 1.06 25.26 -6.32
C GLN A 45 1.96 24.90 -7.51
N LEU A 46 1.62 23.88 -8.30
CA LEU A 46 2.40 23.49 -9.46
C LEU A 46 2.29 24.55 -10.57
N ASP A 47 3.43 25.09 -10.97
CA ASP A 47 3.56 25.94 -12.16
C ASP A 47 4.16 25.11 -13.32
N PRO A 48 3.43 24.88 -14.43
CA PRO A 48 3.94 24.12 -15.58
C PRO A 48 5.23 24.68 -16.19
N LYS A 49 5.57 25.95 -15.91
CA LYS A 49 6.79 26.58 -16.39
C LYS A 49 7.99 26.31 -15.48
N LYS A 50 7.75 25.90 -14.23
CA LYS A 50 8.79 25.64 -13.25
C LYS A 50 8.34 24.50 -12.32
N LEU A 51 8.61 23.27 -12.74
CA LEU A 51 8.24 22.06 -12.01
C LEU A 51 9.35 21.63 -11.04
N PRO A 52 9.02 21.00 -9.90
CA PRO A 52 10.02 20.37 -9.05
C PRO A 52 10.59 19.14 -9.75
N ASP A 53 11.87 18.83 -9.49
CA ASP A 53 12.50 17.57 -9.92
C ASP A 53 11.94 16.37 -9.16
N ILE A 54 11.70 16.54 -7.84
CA ILE A 54 11.16 15.52 -6.95
C ILE A 54 9.98 16.08 -6.16
N VAL A 55 8.92 15.29 -6.03
CA VAL A 55 7.88 15.48 -5.03
C VAL A 55 8.06 14.43 -3.93
N LEU A 56 8.41 14.89 -2.74
CA LEU A 56 8.45 14.08 -1.53
C LEU A 56 7.05 14.05 -0.93
N LEU A 57 6.39 12.89 -0.95
CA LEU A 57 4.93 12.77 -0.82
C LEU A 57 4.56 11.82 0.32
N ASP A 58 3.92 12.36 1.37
CA ASP A 58 3.29 11.54 2.39
C ASP A 58 2.08 10.78 1.82
N ILE A 59 1.78 9.64 2.40
CA ILE A 59 0.67 8.78 1.99
C ILE A 59 -0.64 9.24 2.65
N ASN A 60 -0.61 9.48 3.95
CA ASN A 60 -1.81 9.72 4.75
C ASN A 60 -2.03 11.22 4.95
N MET A 61 -2.85 11.83 4.11
CA MET A 61 -3.18 13.25 4.18
C MET A 61 -4.68 13.46 4.04
N PRO A 62 -5.24 14.52 4.64
CA PRO A 62 -6.64 14.88 4.47
C PRO A 62 -6.94 15.34 3.03
N GLU A 63 -8.20 15.40 2.65
CA GLU A 63 -8.74 15.90 1.38
C GLU A 63 -8.30 15.13 0.14
N MET A 64 -7.01 14.99 -0.10
CA MET A 64 -6.42 14.21 -1.18
C MET A 64 -5.16 13.50 -0.66
N ASP A 65 -5.26 12.19 -0.54
CA ASP A 65 -4.18 11.33 -0.04
C ASP A 65 -3.00 11.22 -1.03
N GLY A 66 -1.89 10.65 -0.55
CA GLY A 66 -0.70 10.49 -1.37
C GLY A 66 -0.89 9.53 -2.55
N TYR A 67 -1.80 8.58 -2.47
CA TYR A 67 -2.09 7.67 -3.59
C TYR A 67 -2.75 8.41 -4.75
N ALA A 68 -3.78 9.21 -4.45
CA ALA A 68 -4.49 9.99 -5.44
C ALA A 68 -3.59 11.09 -6.02
N ALA A 69 -2.76 11.75 -5.19
CA ALA A 69 -1.78 12.73 -5.63
C ALA A 69 -0.72 12.12 -6.56
N ALA A 70 -0.19 10.94 -6.22
CA ALA A 70 0.78 10.23 -7.05
C ALA A 70 0.20 9.82 -8.40
N GLU A 71 -1.03 9.29 -8.42
CA GLU A 71 -1.72 8.92 -9.66
C GLU A 71 -1.95 10.16 -10.55
N TRP A 72 -2.38 11.25 -9.94
CA TRP A 72 -2.59 12.50 -10.68
C TRP A 72 -1.28 13.06 -11.27
N LEU A 73 -0.19 13.09 -10.49
CA LEU A 73 1.14 13.50 -10.97
C LEU A 73 1.62 12.62 -12.11
N ARG A 74 1.52 11.30 -11.98
CA ARG A 74 1.92 10.35 -13.03
C ARG A 74 1.21 10.64 -14.36
N ASN A 75 -0.06 11.02 -14.29
CA ASN A 75 -0.89 11.23 -15.49
C ASN A 75 -0.68 12.60 -16.12
N ASN A 76 -0.32 13.63 -15.33
CA ASN A 76 -0.22 15.02 -15.80
C ASN A 76 1.22 15.52 -15.93
N TYR A 77 2.15 15.02 -15.09
CA TYR A 77 3.56 15.44 -15.03
C TYR A 77 4.48 14.22 -14.82
N PRO A 78 4.60 13.31 -15.80
CA PRO A 78 5.37 12.06 -15.67
C PRO A 78 6.87 12.27 -15.49
N GLU A 79 7.38 13.45 -15.80
CA GLU A 79 8.78 13.86 -15.58
C GLU A 79 9.13 14.06 -14.10
N ILE A 80 8.16 14.48 -13.26
CA ILE A 80 8.37 14.66 -11.82
C ILE A 80 8.61 13.30 -11.17
N LYS A 81 9.68 13.20 -10.41
CA LYS A 81 9.98 11.98 -9.65
C LYS A 81 9.22 12.00 -8.33
N ILE A 82 8.40 11.00 -8.10
CA ILE A 82 7.63 10.86 -6.86
C ILE A 82 8.42 9.97 -5.91
N LEU A 83 8.80 10.49 -4.75
CA LEU A 83 9.42 9.76 -3.67
C LEU A 83 8.43 9.70 -2.50
N ALA A 84 7.88 8.53 -2.23
CA ALA A 84 6.96 8.36 -1.11
C ALA A 84 7.70 8.46 0.22
N LEU A 85 7.11 9.17 1.18
CA LEU A 85 7.59 9.31 2.55
C LEU A 85 6.47 8.88 3.49
N SER A 86 6.70 7.91 4.37
CA SER A 86 5.63 7.37 5.20
C SER A 86 6.14 6.77 6.51
N THR A 87 5.29 6.76 7.53
CA THR A 87 5.50 5.96 8.74
C THR A 87 5.14 4.48 8.55
N MET A 88 4.49 4.14 7.42
CA MET A 88 4.00 2.79 7.14
C MET A 88 5.05 1.98 6.38
N ASP A 89 5.39 0.83 6.90
CA ASP A 89 6.23 -0.15 6.23
C ASP A 89 5.43 -1.33 5.64
N ALA A 90 4.08 -1.22 5.62
CA ALA A 90 3.20 -2.26 5.11
C ALA A 90 3.43 -2.50 3.60
N GLU A 91 3.57 -3.76 3.23
CA GLU A 91 3.81 -4.20 1.85
C GLU A 91 2.75 -3.67 0.88
N THR A 92 1.48 -3.69 1.29
CA THR A 92 0.36 -3.19 0.48
C THR A 92 0.46 -1.70 0.18
N ALA A 93 0.94 -0.88 1.14
CA ALA A 93 1.14 0.56 0.97
C ALA A 93 2.26 0.85 -0.03
N ILE A 94 3.39 0.16 0.10
CA ILE A 94 4.55 0.26 -0.79
C ILE A 94 4.14 -0.08 -2.23
N ILE A 95 3.50 -1.24 -2.43
CA ILE A 95 3.08 -1.71 -3.75
C ILE A 95 2.08 -0.73 -4.39
N LYS A 96 1.12 -0.24 -3.60
CA LYS A 96 0.13 0.73 -4.08
C LYS A 96 0.79 2.04 -4.53
N MET A 97 1.77 2.56 -3.78
CA MET A 97 2.52 3.76 -4.16
C MET A 97 3.32 3.56 -5.45
N ILE A 98 4.03 2.45 -5.59
CA ILE A 98 4.78 2.11 -6.81
C ILE A 98 3.83 2.02 -8.02
N ARG A 99 2.68 1.36 -7.88
CA ARG A 99 1.65 1.28 -8.93
C ARG A 99 1.11 2.65 -9.34
N ASN A 100 1.02 3.57 -8.41
CA ASN A 100 0.58 4.95 -8.66
C ASN A 100 1.70 5.86 -9.18
N GLY A 101 2.90 5.32 -9.40
CA GLY A 101 3.98 6.05 -10.10
C GLY A 101 5.14 6.47 -9.21
N ALA A 102 5.12 6.16 -7.91
CA ALA A 102 6.27 6.44 -7.05
C ALA A 102 7.54 5.74 -7.57
N LYS A 103 8.61 6.49 -7.62
CA LYS A 103 9.94 6.04 -8.06
C LYS A 103 10.81 5.59 -6.90
N GLY A 104 10.37 5.83 -5.67
CA GLY A 104 11.03 5.35 -4.48
C GLY A 104 10.12 5.46 -3.26
N TYR A 105 10.60 4.87 -2.16
CA TYR A 105 9.89 4.82 -0.89
C TYR A 105 10.89 4.94 0.26
N VAL A 106 10.69 5.92 1.12
CA VAL A 106 11.51 6.20 2.30
C VAL A 106 10.62 6.24 3.53
N LEU A 107 11.08 5.69 4.63
CA LEU A 107 10.39 5.80 5.90
C LEU A 107 10.64 7.16 6.56
N LYS A 108 9.66 7.70 7.30
CA LYS A 108 9.80 9.00 8.00
C LYS A 108 10.83 8.99 9.13
N ASP A 109 11.23 7.81 9.59
CA ASP A 109 12.29 7.59 10.58
C ASP A 109 13.66 7.27 9.94
N ALA A 110 13.76 7.35 8.61
CA ALA A 110 15.03 7.14 7.91
C ALA A 110 16.06 8.22 8.26
N GLU A 111 17.31 7.83 8.27
CA GLU A 111 18.42 8.75 8.51
C GLU A 111 18.56 9.78 7.38
N PRO A 112 19.01 11.02 7.66
CA PRO A 112 19.22 12.06 6.64
C PRO A 112 20.06 11.60 5.46
N ALA A 113 21.06 10.75 5.70
CA ALA A 113 21.92 10.20 4.67
C ALA A 113 21.14 9.29 3.69
N GLU A 114 20.18 8.51 4.16
CA GLU A 114 19.33 7.67 3.34
C GLU A 114 18.41 8.52 2.46
N LEU A 115 17.82 9.58 3.02
CA LEU A 115 16.98 10.50 2.25
C LEU A 115 17.78 11.17 1.12
N LYS A 116 19.00 11.63 1.42
CA LYS A 116 19.87 12.21 0.40
C LYS A 116 20.23 11.19 -0.68
N LEU A 117 20.58 9.98 -0.29
CA LEU A 117 20.84 8.88 -1.22
C LEU A 117 19.64 8.59 -2.11
N ALA A 118 18.43 8.62 -1.55
CA ALA A 118 17.20 8.41 -2.30
C ALA A 118 17.01 9.49 -3.37
N PHE A 119 17.29 10.75 -3.08
CA PHE A 119 17.27 11.84 -4.07
C PHE A 119 18.28 11.60 -5.20
N ASP A 120 19.54 11.33 -4.84
CA ASP A 120 20.62 11.10 -5.81
C ASP A 120 20.29 9.91 -6.75
N GLU A 121 19.78 8.81 -6.19
CA GLU A 121 19.43 7.60 -6.95
C GLU A 121 18.20 7.79 -7.85
N VAL A 122 17.14 8.43 -7.33
CA VAL A 122 15.93 8.70 -8.11
C VAL A 122 16.23 9.62 -9.29
N LEU A 123 17.10 10.61 -9.12
CA LEU A 123 17.49 11.53 -10.20
C LEU A 123 18.44 10.87 -11.20
N SER A 124 19.40 10.06 -10.74
CA SER A 124 20.42 9.47 -11.62
C SER A 124 19.97 8.17 -12.29
N ARG A 125 19.29 7.29 -11.54
CA ARG A 125 18.88 5.95 -11.99
C ARG A 125 17.39 5.86 -12.32
N GLY A 126 16.60 6.85 -11.89
CA GLY A 126 15.16 6.89 -12.10
C GLY A 126 14.34 6.18 -11.02
N TYR A 127 14.97 5.52 -10.03
CA TYR A 127 14.29 4.85 -8.91
C TYR A 127 15.22 4.69 -7.70
N PHE A 128 14.60 4.54 -6.51
CA PHE A 128 15.27 4.19 -5.26
C PHE A 128 14.44 3.17 -4.48
N TYR A 129 14.99 2.00 -4.23
CA TYR A 129 14.40 0.99 -3.35
C TYR A 129 15.49 0.45 -2.43
N ASN A 130 15.37 0.72 -1.14
CA ASN A 130 16.24 0.13 -0.13
C ASN A 130 15.95 -1.39 0.01
N GLU A 131 16.77 -2.08 0.80
CA GLU A 131 16.65 -3.53 0.98
C GLU A 131 15.26 -3.95 1.52
N LEU A 132 14.69 -3.18 2.45
CA LEU A 132 13.36 -3.43 3.01
C LEU A 132 12.27 -3.39 1.92
N VAL A 133 12.27 -2.33 1.11
CA VAL A 133 11.31 -2.14 0.02
C VAL A 133 11.51 -3.20 -1.05
N THR A 134 12.76 -3.48 -1.44
CA THR A 134 13.09 -4.51 -2.42
C THR A 134 12.58 -5.87 -1.98
N ARG A 135 12.81 -6.26 -0.73
CA ARG A 135 12.34 -7.53 -0.17
C ARG A 135 10.80 -7.63 -0.21
N LYS A 136 10.09 -6.55 0.18
CA LYS A 136 8.62 -6.52 0.17
C LYS A 136 8.05 -6.60 -1.25
N VAL A 137 8.65 -5.88 -2.20
CA VAL A 137 8.25 -5.96 -3.61
C VAL A 137 8.51 -7.36 -4.19
N MET A 138 9.65 -7.98 -3.88
CA MET A 138 9.97 -9.33 -4.33
C MET A 138 9.04 -10.39 -3.75
N ASN A 139 8.65 -10.26 -2.48
CA ASN A 139 7.64 -11.14 -1.88
C ASN A 139 6.29 -10.99 -2.60
N ALA A 140 5.85 -9.75 -2.84
CA ALA A 140 4.62 -9.51 -3.58
C ALA A 140 4.65 -10.06 -5.03
N VAL A 141 5.79 -9.93 -5.72
CA VAL A 141 5.97 -10.52 -7.05
C VAL A 141 5.93 -12.05 -6.98
N ARG A 142 6.57 -12.65 -5.98
CA ARG A 142 6.49 -14.10 -5.73
C ARG A 142 5.05 -14.53 -5.47
N ASP A 143 4.31 -13.79 -4.64
CA ASP A 143 2.90 -14.05 -4.37
C ASP A 143 1.99 -13.88 -5.60
N LEU A 144 2.44 -13.13 -6.61
CA LEU A 144 1.75 -13.00 -7.91
C LEU A 144 2.15 -14.08 -8.91
N THR A 145 3.39 -14.57 -8.84
CA THR A 145 3.95 -15.55 -9.80
C THR A 145 3.85 -16.99 -9.29
N GLU A 146 3.92 -17.21 -7.99
CA GLU A 146 3.47 -18.47 -7.42
C GLU A 146 1.93 -18.45 -7.45
N PRO A 147 1.27 -19.48 -8.02
CA PRO A 147 -0.16 -19.61 -7.83
C PRO A 147 -0.36 -19.57 -6.32
N LYS A 148 -0.97 -18.47 -5.84
CA LYS A 148 -1.22 -18.27 -4.41
C LYS A 148 -1.61 -19.63 -3.86
N ASN A 149 -1.05 -20.00 -2.72
CA ASN A 149 -1.50 -21.16 -1.95
C ASN A 149 -3.04 -21.22 -1.77
N SER A 150 -3.77 -20.15 -2.11
CA SER A 150 -5.22 -20.19 -2.26
C SER A 150 -5.69 -21.26 -3.23
N THR A 151 -5.09 -21.41 -4.42
CA THR A 151 -5.49 -22.48 -5.37
C THR A 151 -5.07 -23.86 -4.82
N MET A 152 -3.94 -23.97 -4.12
CA MET A 152 -3.56 -25.20 -3.42
C MET A 152 -4.37 -25.41 -2.13
N LEU A 153 -4.74 -24.36 -1.39
CA LEU A 153 -5.63 -24.49 -0.24
C LEU A 153 -7.07 -24.80 -0.70
N PHE A 154 -7.54 -24.21 -1.81
CA PHE A 154 -8.83 -24.59 -2.43
C PHE A 154 -8.81 -26.03 -2.92
N ALA A 155 -7.72 -26.51 -3.47
CA ALA A 155 -7.54 -27.92 -3.84
C ALA A 155 -7.57 -28.87 -2.62
N LYS A 156 -7.40 -28.35 -1.40
CA LYS A 156 -7.50 -29.07 -0.12
C LYS A 156 -8.85 -28.93 0.57
N LEU A 157 -9.71 -27.99 0.14
CA LEU A 157 -11.06 -27.83 0.69
C LEU A 157 -12.05 -28.71 -0.10
N THR A 158 -12.87 -29.40 0.65
CA THR A 158 -13.98 -30.16 0.07
C THR A 158 -15.08 -29.22 -0.42
N GLU A 159 -15.92 -29.68 -1.36
CA GLU A 159 -17.07 -28.91 -1.84
C GLU A 159 -18.00 -28.48 -0.68
N ARG A 160 -18.16 -29.32 0.33
CA ARG A 160 -18.97 -29.03 1.53
C ARG A 160 -18.35 -27.94 2.41
N GLU A 161 -17.02 -27.91 2.53
CA GLU A 161 -16.32 -26.85 3.25
C GLU A 161 -16.43 -25.51 2.52
N ILE A 162 -16.36 -25.52 1.20
CA ILE A 162 -16.57 -24.32 0.36
C ILE A 162 -18.02 -23.82 0.47
N GLU A 163 -18.98 -24.73 0.48
CA GLU A 163 -20.38 -24.39 0.66
C GLU A 163 -20.62 -23.75 2.03
N PHE A 164 -20.07 -24.30 3.09
CA PHE A 164 -20.14 -23.72 4.44
C PHE A 164 -19.44 -22.34 4.50
N LEU A 165 -18.28 -22.14 3.86
CA LEU A 165 -17.62 -20.84 3.78
C LEU A 165 -18.52 -19.77 3.17
N LYS A 166 -19.28 -20.09 2.13
CA LYS A 166 -20.26 -19.18 1.52
C LYS A 166 -21.36 -18.80 2.51
N TYR A 167 -21.90 -19.76 3.25
CA TYR A 167 -22.92 -19.48 4.28
C TYR A 167 -22.34 -18.73 5.49
N SER A 168 -21.04 -18.84 5.77
CA SER A 168 -20.37 -18.07 6.83
C SER A 168 -20.42 -16.56 6.59
N CYS A 169 -20.59 -16.13 5.32
CA CYS A 169 -20.72 -14.72 4.92
C CYS A 169 -22.15 -14.17 5.06
N THR A 170 -23.10 -14.97 5.54
CA THR A 170 -24.51 -14.58 5.72
C THR A 170 -24.82 -14.40 7.21
N GLU A 171 -26.00 -13.83 7.53
CA GLU A 171 -26.49 -13.70 8.91
C GLU A 171 -27.15 -14.96 9.46
N LEU A 172 -27.21 -16.05 8.68
CA LEU A 172 -27.87 -17.30 9.06
C LEU A 172 -27.22 -17.91 10.32
N ALA A 173 -28.06 -18.35 11.25
CA ALA A 173 -27.61 -19.14 12.38
C ALA A 173 -27.17 -20.55 11.93
N TYR A 174 -26.33 -21.23 12.72
CA TYR A 174 -25.83 -22.57 12.36
C TYR A 174 -26.93 -23.59 12.13
N LYS A 175 -28.09 -23.46 12.80
CA LYS A 175 -29.27 -24.30 12.57
C LYS A 175 -29.82 -24.10 11.16
N GLU A 176 -29.92 -22.86 10.72
CA GLU A 176 -30.43 -22.52 9.39
C GLU A 176 -29.43 -22.92 8.30
N ILE A 177 -28.12 -22.83 8.57
CA ILE A 177 -27.09 -23.34 7.68
C ILE A 177 -27.19 -24.87 7.57
N ALA A 178 -27.40 -25.56 8.70
CA ALA A 178 -27.56 -27.01 8.73
C ALA A 178 -28.76 -27.45 7.88
N ASP A 179 -29.87 -26.74 8.00
CA ASP A 179 -31.10 -27.01 7.21
C ASP A 179 -30.81 -26.80 5.70
N LYS A 180 -30.12 -25.73 5.32
CA LYS A 180 -29.77 -25.44 3.92
C LYS A 180 -28.74 -26.42 3.31
N MET A 181 -27.81 -26.89 4.11
CA MET A 181 -26.81 -27.87 3.69
C MET A 181 -27.30 -29.31 3.80
N PHE A 182 -28.54 -29.56 4.34
CA PHE A 182 -29.12 -30.88 4.60
C PHE A 182 -28.24 -31.75 5.52
N VAL A 183 -27.71 -31.15 6.58
CA VAL A 183 -26.85 -31.83 7.57
C VAL A 183 -27.29 -31.49 8.99
N SER A 184 -26.67 -32.15 10.00
CA SER A 184 -26.87 -31.78 11.40
C SER A 184 -26.11 -30.50 11.79
N VAL A 185 -26.58 -29.80 12.83
CA VAL A 185 -25.88 -28.64 13.40
C VAL A 185 -24.46 -29.03 13.84
N ARG A 186 -24.31 -30.22 14.42
CA ARG A 186 -23.01 -30.76 14.83
C ARG A 186 -22.03 -30.92 13.63
N THR A 187 -22.57 -31.28 12.47
CA THR A 187 -21.79 -31.38 11.23
C THR A 187 -21.31 -30.01 10.76
N VAL A 188 -22.18 -28.99 10.86
CA VAL A 188 -21.84 -27.59 10.54
C VAL A 188 -20.74 -27.05 11.47
N GLU A 189 -20.83 -27.36 12.78
CA GLU A 189 -19.77 -27.03 13.73
C GLU A 189 -18.47 -27.74 13.38
N GLY A 190 -18.53 -29.00 12.96
CA GLY A 190 -17.37 -29.75 12.47
C GLY A 190 -16.72 -29.11 11.24
N TYR A 191 -17.48 -28.57 10.30
CA TYR A 191 -16.92 -27.82 9.16
C TYR A 191 -16.25 -26.52 9.61
N ARG A 192 -16.86 -25.79 10.58
CA ARG A 192 -16.23 -24.61 11.17
C ARG A 192 -14.88 -24.94 11.77
N ASP A 193 -14.82 -25.96 12.63
CA ASP A 193 -13.60 -26.33 13.37
C ASP A 193 -12.50 -26.80 12.42
N ALA A 194 -12.85 -27.65 11.46
CA ALA A 194 -11.92 -28.11 10.44
C ALA A 194 -11.37 -26.97 9.57
N LEU A 195 -12.24 -26.00 9.20
CA LEU A 195 -11.80 -24.83 8.43
C LEU A 195 -10.98 -23.86 9.25
N CYS A 196 -11.32 -23.66 10.52
CA CYS A 196 -10.52 -22.83 11.44
C CYS A 196 -9.11 -23.41 11.59
N GLU A 197 -8.97 -24.71 11.74
CA GLU A 197 -7.68 -25.39 11.82
C GLU A 197 -6.91 -25.32 10.48
N LYS A 198 -7.56 -25.66 9.36
CA LYS A 198 -6.94 -25.66 8.02
C LYS A 198 -6.47 -24.29 7.56
N LEU A 199 -7.18 -23.21 7.95
CA LEU A 199 -6.94 -21.85 7.51
C LEU A 199 -6.25 -20.98 8.55
N ASP A 200 -5.89 -21.56 9.73
CA ASP A 200 -5.32 -20.84 10.89
C ASP A 200 -6.19 -19.63 11.31
N LEU A 201 -7.51 -19.85 11.42
CA LEU A 201 -8.48 -18.85 11.81
C LEU A 201 -9.20 -19.27 13.10
N LYS A 202 -9.72 -18.30 13.86
CA LYS A 202 -10.33 -18.59 15.18
C LYS A 202 -11.84 -18.35 15.24
N THR A 203 -12.40 -17.65 14.24
CA THR A 203 -13.79 -17.18 14.34
C THR A 203 -14.53 -17.32 13.00
N ARG A 204 -15.87 -17.36 13.07
CA ARG A 204 -16.72 -17.30 11.87
C ARG A 204 -16.48 -16.02 11.05
N VAL A 205 -16.23 -14.89 11.73
CA VAL A 205 -15.92 -13.64 11.06
C VAL A 205 -14.62 -13.78 10.27
N GLY A 206 -13.60 -14.45 10.82
CA GLY A 206 -12.36 -14.77 10.12
C GLY A 206 -12.61 -15.60 8.87
N LEU A 207 -13.47 -16.62 8.96
CA LEU A 207 -13.86 -17.46 7.81
C LEU A 207 -14.62 -16.65 6.74
N ALA A 208 -15.53 -15.77 7.13
CA ALA A 208 -16.24 -14.88 6.20
C ALA A 208 -15.28 -13.92 5.49
N MET A 209 -14.38 -13.26 6.23
CA MET A 209 -13.35 -12.38 5.65
C MET A 209 -12.43 -13.14 4.70
N TYR A 210 -12.08 -14.38 5.03
CA TYR A 210 -11.30 -15.25 4.14
C TYR A 210 -12.04 -15.54 2.83
N ALA A 211 -13.35 -15.88 2.91
CA ALA A 211 -14.17 -16.18 1.74
C ALA A 211 -14.31 -14.95 0.81
N ILE A 212 -14.52 -13.75 1.37
CA ILE A 212 -14.60 -12.49 0.62
C ILE A 212 -13.24 -12.16 -0.03
N LYS A 213 -12.15 -12.20 0.76
CA LYS A 213 -10.79 -11.89 0.28
C LYS A 213 -10.36 -12.79 -0.89
N ASN A 214 -10.85 -14.03 -0.92
CA ASN A 214 -10.53 -15.02 -1.94
C ASN A 214 -11.62 -15.13 -3.05
N ASN A 215 -12.54 -14.16 -3.14
CA ASN A 215 -13.59 -14.09 -4.16
C ASN A 215 -14.53 -15.32 -4.22
N LEU A 216 -14.71 -16.04 -3.11
CA LEU A 216 -15.70 -17.13 -3.01
C LEU A 216 -17.13 -16.60 -2.95
N VAL A 217 -17.30 -15.38 -2.48
CA VAL A 217 -18.55 -14.64 -2.43
C VAL A 217 -18.30 -13.24 -2.96
N LYS A 218 -19.13 -12.77 -3.88
CA LYS A 218 -19.15 -11.36 -4.31
C LYS A 218 -20.09 -10.61 -3.38
N LEU A 219 -19.65 -9.51 -2.81
CA LEU A 219 -20.47 -8.54 -2.09
C LEU A 219 -21.33 -7.75 -3.07
#